data_f7881368609a4719f0898003f3bd7ceb
#
_entry.id   f7881368609a4719f0898003f3bd7ceb
#
_cell.length_a   1.000
_cell.length_b   1.000
_cell.length_c   1.000
_cell.angle_alpha   90.00
_cell.angle_beta   90.00
_cell.angle_gamma   90.00
#
_symmetry.space_group_name_H-M   'P 1'
#
loop_
_entity.id
_entity.type
_entity.pdbx_description
1 polymer ?
#
loop_
_entity_poly.entity_id
_entity_poly.type
_entity_poly.pdbx_seq_one_letter_code
_entity_poly.pdbx_strand_id
1 'polypeptide(L)'
;MKKRILLGANDVGNGHISRQKCIIHELQKCNVELVLAVTEKSIVQYEAAFPEIKKIRINIPWIQCENDGIDFKETLNRYRNTKMDQFESFLEFAVEARQCFDGCPPDIVMTDFEANVTWFAYAMDLPLICLDQQSKLLYIGEEEIDGITIARDRALLRFYFPKADHRFISSFYPIDIEKKEEITVLPPVIRNLKKEKMDRSKIVVYFSPFTNDVKLLEQVLDMLTERTDYHFVVYSKLDFKNYEQYPHLTFKRIGETFENDISDCCCILSSAGHQLISEAISLDIPLYVFTFPTYDQKYCAKMVERYKLGKTMRRFDQIEFDDFLQNLELYRRSISAFRKKYWTSSWDDVMLDVLNEKYGIHRM
;
A
#
# COMPACT_ATOMS: atom_id res chain seq x y z
N MET A 1 -4.94 24.42 -21.28
CA MET A 1 -6.17 23.60 -21.15
C MET A 1 -5.85 22.57 -20.07
N LYS A 2 -6.78 22.29 -19.16
CA LYS A 2 -6.59 21.25 -18.14
C LYS A 2 -6.53 19.86 -18.79
N LYS A 3 -5.67 19.00 -18.30
CA LYS A 3 -5.64 17.59 -18.69
C LYS A 3 -6.69 16.80 -17.89
N ARG A 4 -7.49 15.99 -18.56
CA ARG A 4 -8.55 15.16 -17.96
C ARG A 4 -7.98 13.78 -17.60
N ILE A 5 -7.97 13.46 -16.32
CA ILE A 5 -7.39 12.22 -15.82
C ILE A 5 -8.47 11.37 -15.16
N LEU A 6 -8.67 10.15 -15.65
CA LEU A 6 -9.40 9.11 -14.95
C LEU A 6 -8.42 8.31 -14.11
N LEU A 7 -8.60 8.32 -12.78
CA LEU A 7 -7.72 7.64 -11.84
C LEU A 7 -8.48 6.55 -11.10
N GLY A 8 -7.99 5.31 -11.19
CA GLY A 8 -8.53 4.16 -10.48
C GLY A 8 -7.51 3.58 -9.50
N ALA A 9 -8.00 3.19 -8.33
CA ALA A 9 -7.20 2.53 -7.32
C ALA A 9 -7.88 1.26 -6.83
N ASN A 10 -7.10 0.20 -6.66
CA ASN A 10 -7.56 -0.99 -5.98
C ASN A 10 -7.85 -0.66 -4.51
N ASP A 11 -8.91 -1.21 -3.95
CA ASP A 11 -9.34 -1.00 -2.56
C ASP A 11 -8.85 -2.11 -1.60
N VAL A 12 -7.92 -2.89 -2.06
CA VAL A 12 -7.31 -3.96 -1.29
C VAL A 12 -6.25 -3.40 -0.36
N GLY A 13 -6.61 -3.25 0.89
CA GLY A 13 -5.75 -2.70 1.92
C GLY A 13 -5.77 -1.17 1.99
N ASN A 14 -5.61 -0.66 3.22
CA ASN A 14 -5.53 0.78 3.45
C ASN A 14 -4.33 1.44 2.76
N GLY A 15 -3.31 0.64 2.38
CA GLY A 15 -2.10 1.14 1.73
C GLY A 15 -2.37 1.78 0.37
N HIS A 16 -3.24 1.20 -0.47
CA HIS A 16 -3.63 1.80 -1.75
C HIS A 16 -4.35 3.13 -1.54
N ILE A 17 -5.35 3.15 -0.65
CA ILE A 17 -6.13 4.36 -0.37
C ILE A 17 -5.25 5.47 0.21
N SER A 18 -4.37 5.17 1.17
CA SER A 18 -3.42 6.14 1.72
C SER A 18 -2.49 6.74 0.66
N ARG A 19 -1.92 5.88 -0.19
CA ARG A 19 -1.06 6.31 -1.29
C ARG A 19 -1.82 7.18 -2.29
N GLN A 20 -3.01 6.75 -2.70
CA GLN A 20 -3.82 7.50 -3.66
C GLN A 20 -4.25 8.87 -3.13
N LYS A 21 -4.58 8.98 -1.85
CA LYS A 21 -4.85 10.29 -1.24
C LYS A 21 -3.67 11.26 -1.41
N CYS A 22 -2.44 10.80 -1.23
CA CYS A 22 -1.25 11.61 -1.44
C CYS A 22 -1.13 12.06 -2.90
N ILE A 23 -1.32 11.14 -3.85
CA ILE A 23 -1.23 11.42 -5.29
C ILE A 23 -2.32 12.41 -5.72
N ILE A 24 -3.56 12.21 -5.29
CA ILE A 24 -4.70 13.09 -5.61
C ILE A 24 -4.43 14.52 -5.09
N HIS A 25 -3.94 14.65 -3.85
CA HIS A 25 -3.59 15.96 -3.30
C HIS A 25 -2.52 16.68 -4.13
N GLU A 26 -1.50 15.98 -4.65
CA GLU A 26 -0.50 16.61 -5.51
C GLU A 26 -1.07 16.93 -6.89
N LEU A 27 -1.88 16.08 -7.48
CA LEU A 27 -2.52 16.32 -8.77
C LEU A 27 -3.52 17.49 -8.71
N GLN A 28 -4.22 17.70 -7.59
CA GLN A 28 -5.10 18.86 -7.41
C GLN A 28 -4.37 20.22 -7.50
N LYS A 29 -3.05 20.25 -7.25
CA LYS A 29 -2.21 21.45 -7.39
C LYS A 29 -1.77 21.68 -8.83
N CYS A 30 -2.13 20.78 -9.75
CA CYS A 30 -1.71 20.80 -11.14
C CYS A 30 -2.82 21.26 -12.09
N ASN A 31 -2.45 21.51 -13.34
CA ASN A 31 -3.35 21.86 -14.44
C ASN A 31 -4.20 20.66 -14.92
N VAL A 32 -4.86 19.95 -14.00
CA VAL A 32 -5.64 18.74 -14.28
C VAL A 32 -7.11 18.89 -13.86
N GLU A 33 -7.94 18.05 -14.43
CA GLU A 33 -9.29 17.75 -14.00
C GLU A 33 -9.34 16.25 -13.70
N LEU A 34 -9.83 15.86 -12.51
CA LEU A 34 -9.80 14.49 -12.03
C LEU A 34 -11.20 13.90 -11.95
N VAL A 35 -11.32 12.65 -12.36
CA VAL A 35 -12.44 11.74 -12.02
C VAL A 35 -11.85 10.48 -11.40
N LEU A 36 -12.45 10.01 -10.31
CA LEU A 36 -12.00 8.81 -9.59
C LEU A 36 -12.89 7.62 -9.93
N ALA A 37 -12.27 6.53 -10.34
CA ALA A 37 -12.95 5.23 -10.45
C ALA A 37 -12.77 4.48 -9.12
N VAL A 38 -13.87 4.22 -8.40
CA VAL A 38 -13.87 3.71 -7.03
C VAL A 38 -14.85 2.56 -6.85
N THR A 39 -14.55 1.65 -5.93
CA THR A 39 -15.45 0.56 -5.56
C THR A 39 -16.40 0.99 -4.44
N GLU A 40 -17.47 0.23 -4.20
CA GLU A 40 -18.41 0.44 -3.09
C GLU A 40 -17.70 0.52 -1.73
N LYS A 41 -16.66 -0.26 -1.56
CA LYS A 41 -15.87 -0.33 -0.32
C LYS A 41 -15.08 0.94 -0.02
N SER A 42 -14.54 1.57 -1.06
CA SER A 42 -13.63 2.73 -0.94
C SER A 42 -14.32 4.07 -1.12
N ILE A 43 -15.53 4.11 -1.72
CA ILE A 43 -16.23 5.35 -2.09
C ILE A 43 -16.37 6.31 -0.90
N VAL A 44 -16.80 5.83 0.27
CA VAL A 44 -17.01 6.67 1.45
C VAL A 44 -15.72 7.38 1.89
N GLN A 45 -14.57 6.71 1.77
CA GLN A 45 -13.28 7.30 2.13
C GLN A 45 -12.81 8.37 1.15
N TYR A 46 -13.17 8.23 -0.14
CA TYR A 46 -12.87 9.23 -1.16
C TYR A 46 -13.86 10.38 -1.18
N GLU A 47 -15.13 10.13 -0.84
CA GLU A 47 -16.13 11.20 -0.65
C GLU A 47 -15.78 12.09 0.53
N ALA A 48 -15.35 11.50 1.65
CA ALA A 48 -14.93 12.26 2.82
C ALA A 48 -13.66 13.09 2.57
N ALA A 49 -12.70 12.55 1.79
CA ALA A 49 -11.43 13.23 1.53
C ALA A 49 -11.49 14.24 0.37
N PHE A 50 -12.30 13.99 -0.65
CA PHE A 50 -12.36 14.75 -1.90
C PHE A 50 -13.81 14.91 -2.38
N PRO A 51 -14.68 15.60 -1.64
CA PRO A 51 -16.10 15.73 -1.97
C PRO A 51 -16.34 16.38 -3.33
N GLU A 52 -15.45 17.26 -3.78
CA GLU A 52 -15.55 18.02 -5.02
C GLU A 52 -15.14 17.21 -6.27
N ILE A 53 -14.41 16.12 -6.12
CA ILE A 53 -13.98 15.30 -7.26
C ILE A 53 -15.10 14.32 -7.62
N LYS A 54 -15.50 14.27 -8.89
CA LYS A 54 -16.47 13.31 -9.41
C LYS A 54 -15.96 11.87 -9.23
N LYS A 55 -16.85 10.96 -8.83
CA LYS A 55 -16.58 9.52 -8.72
C LYS A 55 -17.46 8.77 -9.70
N ILE A 56 -16.89 7.74 -10.30
CA ILE A 56 -17.63 6.72 -11.05
C ILE A 56 -17.40 5.37 -10.37
N ARG A 57 -18.40 4.50 -10.44
CA ARG A 57 -18.40 3.25 -9.68
C ARG A 57 -17.81 2.11 -10.46
N ILE A 58 -16.94 1.34 -9.81
CA ILE A 58 -16.51 0.01 -10.23
C ILE A 58 -17.37 -1.01 -9.50
N ASN A 59 -18.29 -1.65 -10.21
CA ASN A 59 -19.22 -2.61 -9.60
C ASN A 59 -18.55 -3.93 -9.22
N ILE A 60 -17.67 -4.45 -10.08
CA ILE A 60 -16.93 -5.69 -9.84
C ILE A 60 -15.43 -5.43 -9.94
N PRO A 61 -14.70 -5.36 -8.82
CA PRO A 61 -13.24 -5.33 -8.86
C PRO A 61 -12.68 -6.69 -9.33
N TRP A 62 -11.72 -6.65 -10.25
CA TRP A 62 -11.20 -7.88 -10.88
C TRP A 62 -10.20 -8.64 -10.03
N ILE A 63 -9.56 -7.99 -9.09
CA ILE A 63 -8.56 -8.59 -8.21
C ILE A 63 -9.12 -8.62 -6.80
N GLN A 64 -9.08 -9.80 -6.18
CA GLN A 64 -9.46 -10.01 -4.78
C GLN A 64 -8.22 -10.31 -3.95
N CYS A 65 -8.25 -9.88 -2.70
CA CYS A 65 -7.14 -10.16 -1.78
C CYS A 65 -7.65 -10.59 -0.41
N GLU A 66 -6.85 -11.42 0.21
CA GLU A 66 -7.02 -11.92 1.57
C GLU A 66 -5.65 -12.00 2.24
N ASN A 67 -5.58 -11.78 3.55
CA ASN A 67 -4.34 -11.85 4.34
C ASN A 67 -3.18 -11.04 3.72
N ASP A 68 -3.49 -9.78 3.32
CA ASP A 68 -2.55 -8.84 2.70
C ASP A 68 -1.89 -9.35 1.40
N GLY A 69 -2.52 -10.29 0.73
CA GLY A 69 -2.06 -10.84 -0.55
C GLY A 69 -3.20 -11.10 -1.52
N ILE A 70 -2.85 -11.42 -2.77
CA ILE A 70 -3.83 -11.72 -3.80
C ILE A 70 -4.44 -13.09 -3.51
N ASP A 71 -5.76 -13.14 -3.34
CA ASP A 71 -6.52 -14.38 -3.33
C ASP A 71 -6.81 -14.83 -4.77
N PHE A 72 -5.91 -15.66 -5.29
CA PHE A 72 -6.05 -16.18 -6.67
C PHE A 72 -7.31 -17.02 -6.84
N LYS A 73 -7.75 -17.76 -5.82
CA LYS A 73 -8.93 -18.60 -5.89
C LYS A 73 -10.20 -17.74 -5.95
N GLU A 74 -10.31 -16.77 -5.06
CA GLU A 74 -11.45 -15.87 -5.03
C GLU A 74 -11.46 -14.93 -6.26
N THR A 75 -10.29 -14.46 -6.68
CA THR A 75 -10.13 -13.70 -7.93
C THR A 75 -10.69 -14.48 -9.15
N LEU A 76 -10.54 -15.80 -9.16
CA LEU A 76 -11.06 -16.64 -10.25
C LEU A 76 -12.52 -17.10 -10.02
N ASN A 77 -12.95 -17.29 -8.76
CA ASN A 77 -14.25 -17.89 -8.45
C ASN A 77 -15.40 -16.88 -8.36
N ARG A 78 -15.12 -15.62 -8.06
CA ARG A 78 -16.14 -14.60 -7.80
C ARG A 78 -17.11 -14.36 -8.95
N TYR A 79 -16.66 -14.66 -10.19
CA TYR A 79 -17.48 -14.55 -11.40
C TYR A 79 -18.61 -15.58 -11.51
N ARG A 80 -18.57 -16.65 -10.72
CA ARG A 80 -19.58 -17.71 -10.79
C ARG A 80 -20.86 -17.37 -10.01
N ASN A 81 -20.84 -16.40 -9.11
CA ASN A 81 -21.90 -16.18 -8.12
C ASN A 81 -22.55 -14.78 -8.18
N THR A 82 -22.17 -13.91 -9.10
CA THR A 82 -22.79 -12.59 -9.26
C THR A 82 -23.90 -12.63 -10.33
N LYS A 83 -24.99 -11.88 -10.10
CA LYS A 83 -26.09 -11.74 -11.10
C LYS A 83 -25.65 -10.97 -12.35
N MET A 84 -24.55 -10.25 -12.27
CA MET A 84 -23.89 -9.52 -13.33
C MET A 84 -22.55 -10.19 -13.60
N ASP A 85 -22.25 -10.51 -14.84
CA ASP A 85 -20.93 -11.01 -15.14
C ASP A 85 -19.91 -9.85 -15.21
N GLN A 86 -18.64 -10.19 -15.12
CA GLN A 86 -17.57 -9.22 -15.08
C GLN A 86 -17.50 -8.37 -16.34
N PHE A 87 -17.76 -8.96 -17.48
CA PHE A 87 -17.68 -8.27 -18.76
C PHE A 87 -18.81 -7.24 -18.89
N GLU A 88 -20.03 -7.60 -18.47
CA GLU A 88 -21.17 -6.69 -18.44
C GLU A 88 -20.90 -5.50 -17.52
N SER A 89 -20.39 -5.77 -16.31
CA SER A 89 -19.97 -4.72 -15.36
C SER A 89 -18.88 -3.79 -15.94
N PHE A 90 -17.92 -4.37 -16.66
CA PHE A 90 -16.90 -3.59 -17.35
C PHE A 90 -17.48 -2.72 -18.45
N LEU A 91 -18.42 -3.23 -19.26
CA LEU A 91 -19.06 -2.43 -20.32
C LEU A 91 -19.85 -1.24 -19.75
N GLU A 92 -20.60 -1.44 -18.65
CA GLU A 92 -21.28 -0.34 -17.96
C GLU A 92 -20.30 0.72 -17.49
N PHE A 93 -19.23 0.29 -16.81
CA PHE A 93 -18.15 1.17 -16.39
C PHE A 93 -17.52 1.93 -17.57
N ALA A 94 -17.23 1.25 -18.68
CA ALA A 94 -16.60 1.86 -19.84
C ALA A 94 -17.49 2.94 -20.52
N VAL A 95 -18.81 2.74 -20.53
CA VAL A 95 -19.76 3.75 -21.03
C VAL A 95 -19.72 5.00 -20.16
N GLU A 96 -19.75 4.84 -18.82
CA GLU A 96 -19.69 5.96 -17.90
C GLU A 96 -18.33 6.66 -17.94
N ALA A 97 -17.24 5.90 -17.96
CA ALA A 97 -15.86 6.41 -18.02
C ALA A 97 -15.59 7.22 -19.29
N ARG A 98 -16.16 6.82 -20.43
CA ARG A 98 -16.04 7.53 -21.71
C ARG A 98 -16.66 8.94 -21.67
N GLN A 99 -17.64 9.17 -20.82
CA GLN A 99 -18.40 10.42 -20.72
C GLN A 99 -18.16 11.15 -19.41
N CYS A 100 -17.16 10.75 -18.64
CA CYS A 100 -17.00 11.20 -17.25
C CYS A 100 -16.63 12.69 -17.11
N PHE A 101 -16.12 13.35 -18.16
CA PHE A 101 -15.80 14.79 -18.18
C PHE A 101 -16.82 15.57 -19.04
N ASP A 102 -18.05 15.67 -18.54
CA ASP A 102 -19.15 16.39 -19.20
C ASP A 102 -19.37 15.93 -20.66
N GLY A 103 -19.42 14.62 -20.86
CA GLY A 103 -19.61 14.01 -22.16
C GLY A 103 -18.33 13.79 -22.98
N CYS A 104 -17.16 14.09 -22.42
CA CYS A 104 -15.86 13.90 -23.04
C CYS A 104 -15.11 12.71 -22.41
N PRO A 105 -14.24 12.01 -23.18
CA PRO A 105 -13.35 11.00 -22.62
C PRO A 105 -12.20 11.62 -21.83
N PRO A 106 -11.54 10.87 -20.94
CA PRO A 106 -10.27 11.28 -20.35
C PRO A 106 -9.18 11.43 -21.42
N ASP A 107 -8.17 12.26 -21.13
CA ASP A 107 -6.96 12.38 -21.96
C ASP A 107 -5.91 11.35 -21.54
N ILE A 108 -5.93 10.92 -20.26
CA ILE A 108 -4.99 10.02 -19.64
C ILE A 108 -5.73 9.15 -18.62
N VAL A 109 -5.35 7.89 -18.53
CA VAL A 109 -5.80 6.97 -17.47
C VAL A 109 -4.63 6.69 -16.52
N MET A 110 -4.89 6.80 -15.22
CA MET A 110 -3.92 6.41 -14.18
C MET A 110 -4.49 5.25 -13.36
N THR A 111 -3.65 4.28 -13.01
CA THR A 111 -4.05 3.12 -12.24
C THR A 111 -3.10 2.83 -11.08
N ASP A 112 -3.66 2.56 -9.91
CA ASP A 112 -2.97 1.91 -8.80
C ASP A 112 -3.52 0.50 -8.62
N PHE A 113 -2.98 -0.42 -9.40
CA PHE A 113 -3.35 -1.83 -9.35
C PHE A 113 -4.86 -2.10 -9.55
N GLU A 114 -5.54 -1.22 -10.32
CA GLU A 114 -6.95 -1.35 -10.64
C GLU A 114 -7.13 -1.76 -12.12
N ALA A 115 -7.73 -2.92 -12.35
CA ALA A 115 -7.76 -3.55 -13.66
C ALA A 115 -8.83 -2.96 -14.59
N ASN A 116 -10.00 -2.52 -14.08
CA ASN A 116 -11.06 -1.99 -14.93
C ASN A 116 -10.61 -0.72 -15.69
N VAL A 117 -9.98 0.24 -14.99
CA VAL A 117 -9.46 1.45 -15.66
C VAL A 117 -8.34 1.11 -16.63
N THR A 118 -7.53 0.11 -16.32
CA THR A 118 -6.46 -0.36 -17.22
C THR A 118 -7.01 -0.90 -18.53
N TRP A 119 -7.98 -1.80 -18.46
CA TRP A 119 -8.62 -2.37 -19.65
C TRP A 119 -9.48 -1.35 -20.41
N PHE A 120 -10.04 -0.37 -19.69
CA PHE A 120 -10.69 0.77 -20.34
C PHE A 120 -9.70 1.59 -21.17
N ALA A 121 -8.51 1.87 -20.65
CA ALA A 121 -7.47 2.58 -21.39
C ALA A 121 -7.10 1.83 -22.70
N TYR A 122 -6.93 0.51 -22.62
CA TYR A 122 -6.66 -0.30 -23.83
C TYR A 122 -7.83 -0.29 -24.81
N ALA A 123 -9.07 -0.43 -24.34
CA ALA A 123 -10.25 -0.42 -25.20
C ALA A 123 -10.46 0.91 -25.92
N MET A 124 -9.99 2.00 -25.33
CA MET A 124 -10.14 3.37 -25.86
C MET A 124 -8.87 3.92 -26.49
N ASP A 125 -7.79 3.15 -26.56
CA ASP A 125 -6.46 3.57 -27.06
C ASP A 125 -5.96 4.86 -26.36
N LEU A 126 -6.10 4.90 -25.02
CA LEU A 126 -5.71 6.03 -24.20
C LEU A 126 -4.36 5.78 -23.53
N PRO A 127 -3.53 6.84 -23.30
CA PRO A 127 -2.33 6.72 -22.51
C PRO A 127 -2.62 6.19 -21.11
N LEU A 128 -1.86 5.15 -20.70
CA LEU A 128 -1.97 4.50 -19.41
C LEU A 128 -0.72 4.73 -18.56
N ILE A 129 -0.92 5.28 -17.37
CA ILE A 129 0.12 5.44 -16.35
C ILE A 129 -0.19 4.51 -15.18
N CYS A 130 0.71 3.56 -14.92
CA CYS A 130 0.66 2.75 -13.68
C CYS A 130 1.42 3.47 -12.58
N LEU A 131 0.81 3.64 -11.40
CA LEU A 131 1.47 4.18 -10.22
C LEU A 131 1.14 3.28 -9.03
N ASP A 132 1.98 2.30 -8.78
CA ASP A 132 1.76 1.26 -7.77
C ASP A 132 3.07 0.81 -7.13
N GLN A 133 2.97 -0.10 -6.17
CA GLN A 133 4.13 -0.78 -5.58
C GLN A 133 4.31 -2.21 -6.10
N GLN A 134 3.27 -2.81 -6.67
CA GLN A 134 3.28 -4.20 -7.09
C GLN A 134 4.11 -4.42 -8.36
N SER A 135 4.16 -3.42 -9.23
CA SER A 135 4.98 -3.48 -10.45
C SER A 135 6.47 -3.75 -10.21
N LYS A 136 6.99 -3.50 -8.98
CA LYS A 136 8.36 -3.89 -8.61
C LYS A 136 8.63 -5.38 -8.79
N LEU A 137 7.60 -6.22 -8.58
CA LEU A 137 7.71 -7.67 -8.71
C LEU A 137 8.08 -8.13 -10.13
N LEU A 138 7.85 -7.30 -11.14
CA LEU A 138 8.27 -7.58 -12.52
C LEU A 138 9.79 -7.47 -12.72
N TYR A 139 10.50 -6.78 -11.82
CA TYR A 139 11.89 -6.34 -12.01
C TYR A 139 12.86 -6.85 -10.95
N ILE A 140 12.39 -7.35 -9.81
CA ILE A 140 13.26 -7.98 -8.82
C ILE A 140 13.74 -9.34 -9.32
N GLY A 141 15.04 -9.67 -9.11
CA GLY A 141 15.68 -10.85 -9.69
C GLY A 141 15.43 -12.17 -8.97
N GLU A 142 14.87 -12.13 -7.76
CA GLU A 142 14.67 -13.33 -6.94
C GLU A 142 13.35 -14.03 -7.31
N GLU A 143 13.45 -15.31 -7.66
CA GLU A 143 12.30 -16.07 -8.17
C GLU A 143 11.52 -16.78 -7.06
N GLU A 144 12.16 -17.06 -5.90
CA GLU A 144 11.57 -17.78 -4.80
C GLU A 144 12.12 -17.31 -3.45
N ILE A 145 11.26 -17.24 -2.43
CA ILE A 145 11.61 -16.96 -1.04
C ILE A 145 10.83 -17.90 -0.14
N ASP A 146 11.53 -18.68 0.68
CA ASP A 146 10.94 -19.63 1.64
C ASP A 146 9.88 -20.55 0.99
N GLY A 147 10.16 -21.06 -0.21
CA GLY A 147 9.26 -21.95 -0.96
C GLY A 147 8.09 -21.23 -1.65
N ILE A 148 8.05 -19.89 -1.62
CA ILE A 148 7.01 -19.10 -2.27
C ILE A 148 7.58 -18.49 -3.55
N THR A 149 7.01 -18.88 -4.69
CA THR A 149 7.42 -18.36 -6.01
C THR A 149 6.72 -17.08 -6.36
N ILE A 150 7.46 -16.17 -7.02
CA ILE A 150 6.93 -14.92 -7.60
C ILE A 150 6.13 -15.14 -8.89
N ALA A 151 6.17 -16.33 -9.47
CA ALA A 151 5.64 -16.60 -10.80
C ALA A 151 4.14 -16.26 -10.94
N ARG A 152 3.34 -16.52 -9.88
CA ARG A 152 1.89 -16.19 -9.89
C ARG A 152 1.66 -14.70 -9.92
N ASP A 153 2.37 -13.96 -9.08
CA ASP A 153 2.25 -12.49 -9.01
C ASP A 153 2.65 -11.85 -10.33
N ARG A 154 3.75 -12.30 -10.94
CA ARG A 154 4.19 -11.86 -12.26
C ARG A 154 3.19 -12.19 -13.37
N ALA A 155 2.62 -13.39 -13.34
CA ALA A 155 1.60 -13.79 -14.32
C ALA A 155 0.36 -12.89 -14.22
N LEU A 156 -0.11 -12.60 -13.00
CA LEU A 156 -1.24 -11.71 -12.76
C LEU A 156 -0.93 -10.28 -13.22
N LEU A 157 0.25 -9.74 -12.84
CA LEU A 157 0.68 -8.40 -13.27
C LEU A 157 0.76 -8.28 -14.80
N ARG A 158 1.28 -9.31 -15.49
CA ARG A 158 1.36 -9.33 -16.96
C ARG A 158 -0.01 -9.51 -17.61
N PHE A 159 -0.95 -10.15 -16.95
CA PHE A 159 -2.29 -10.33 -17.47
C PHE A 159 -3.15 -9.07 -17.33
N TYR A 160 -3.18 -8.47 -16.13
CA TYR A 160 -4.02 -7.30 -15.88
C TYR A 160 -3.38 -5.98 -16.30
N PHE A 161 -2.05 -5.89 -16.29
CA PHE A 161 -1.27 -4.69 -16.59
C PHE A 161 -0.15 -4.97 -17.59
N PRO A 162 -0.47 -5.54 -18.76
CA PRO A 162 0.56 -6.03 -19.71
C PRO A 162 1.43 -4.90 -20.26
N LYS A 163 0.86 -3.72 -20.47
CA LYS A 163 1.54 -2.56 -21.03
C LYS A 163 1.13 -1.30 -20.25
N ALA A 164 2.05 -0.37 -20.13
CA ALA A 164 1.78 1.00 -19.68
C ALA A 164 2.71 1.95 -20.45
N ASP A 165 2.24 3.15 -20.74
CA ASP A 165 3.08 4.19 -21.36
C ASP A 165 4.09 4.72 -20.35
N HIS A 166 3.75 4.68 -19.07
CA HIS A 166 4.71 4.93 -17.98
C HIS A 166 4.35 4.13 -16.72
N ARG A 167 5.40 3.65 -16.01
CA ARG A 167 5.27 3.02 -14.70
C ARG A 167 6.03 3.80 -13.64
N PHE A 168 5.32 4.34 -12.68
CA PHE A 168 5.89 4.82 -11.43
C PHE A 168 5.83 3.69 -10.40
N ILE A 169 6.98 3.24 -9.93
CA ILE A 169 7.09 2.16 -8.95
C ILE A 169 7.46 2.76 -7.60
N SER A 170 6.50 2.86 -6.70
CA SER A 170 6.74 3.30 -5.32
C SER A 170 7.46 2.20 -4.53
N SER A 171 8.66 2.46 -4.01
CA SER A 171 9.42 1.46 -3.25
C SER A 171 10.19 2.09 -2.08
N PHE A 172 10.14 1.44 -0.90
CA PHE A 172 10.97 1.87 0.22
C PHE A 172 12.44 1.44 0.08
N TYR A 173 12.70 0.41 -0.69
CA TYR A 173 14.06 -0.08 -0.97
C TYR A 173 14.46 0.16 -2.42
N PRO A 174 15.77 0.29 -2.69
CA PRO A 174 16.25 0.47 -4.05
C PRO A 174 15.97 -0.78 -4.90
N ILE A 175 15.49 -0.56 -6.11
CA ILE A 175 15.26 -1.58 -7.11
C ILE A 175 16.25 -1.31 -8.25
N ASP A 176 17.04 -2.31 -8.58
CA ASP A 176 17.95 -2.25 -9.71
C ASP A 176 17.18 -2.57 -11.00
N ILE A 177 16.79 -1.53 -11.70
CA ILE A 177 16.11 -1.62 -12.99
C ILE A 177 17.04 -0.96 -14.01
N GLU A 178 17.38 -1.69 -15.09
CA GLU A 178 17.97 -1.04 -16.25
C GLU A 178 17.11 0.15 -16.65
N LYS A 179 17.74 1.32 -16.80
CA LYS A 179 17.03 2.56 -17.15
C LYS A 179 16.22 2.35 -18.41
N LYS A 180 14.90 2.37 -18.27
CA LYS A 180 13.94 2.37 -19.37
C LYS A 180 13.16 3.68 -19.27
N GLU A 181 12.95 4.34 -20.38
CA GLU A 181 12.26 5.63 -20.43
C GLU A 181 10.83 5.55 -19.87
N GLU A 182 10.22 4.35 -19.91
CA GLU A 182 8.86 4.11 -19.42
C GLU A 182 8.78 3.72 -17.95
N ILE A 183 9.91 3.70 -17.21
CA ILE A 183 9.91 3.26 -15.80
C ILE A 183 10.65 4.27 -14.93
N THR A 184 9.98 4.69 -13.88
CA THR A 184 10.55 5.54 -12.82
C THR A 184 10.32 4.90 -11.46
N VAL A 185 11.39 4.59 -10.73
CA VAL A 185 11.31 4.17 -9.33
C VAL A 185 11.21 5.42 -8.46
N LEU A 186 10.13 5.54 -7.74
CA LEU A 186 9.89 6.63 -6.79
C LEU A 186 10.33 6.22 -5.38
N PRO A 187 10.83 7.16 -4.57
CA PRO A 187 10.73 7.01 -3.12
C PRO A 187 9.30 6.67 -2.73
N PRO A 188 9.08 6.04 -1.58
CA PRO A 188 7.73 5.60 -1.23
C PRO A 188 6.76 6.77 -1.16
N VAL A 189 5.61 6.59 -1.80
CA VAL A 189 4.49 7.53 -1.74
C VAL A 189 3.78 7.34 -0.41
N ILE A 190 4.06 8.22 0.53
CA ILE A 190 3.54 8.19 1.90
C ILE A 190 3.00 9.55 2.33
N ARG A 191 2.16 9.52 3.35
CA ARG A 191 1.65 10.73 4.02
C ARG A 191 2.78 11.54 4.63
N ASN A 192 2.61 12.84 4.75
CA ASN A 192 3.53 13.70 5.49
C ASN A 192 3.28 13.56 6.99
N LEU A 193 3.87 12.53 7.59
CA LEU A 193 3.77 12.27 9.02
C LEU A 193 4.78 13.13 9.78
N LYS A 194 4.33 13.70 10.89
CA LYS A 194 5.21 14.46 11.79
C LYS A 194 5.65 13.55 12.92
N LYS A 195 6.96 13.49 13.13
CA LYS A 195 7.55 12.78 14.27
C LYS A 195 7.32 13.58 15.54
N GLU A 196 6.70 12.96 16.53
CA GLU A 196 6.49 13.53 17.85
C GLU A 196 7.56 13.07 18.85
N LYS A 197 7.47 13.59 20.08
CA LYS A 197 8.36 13.15 21.15
C LYS A 197 8.08 11.69 21.48
N MET A 198 9.06 10.84 21.27
CA MET A 198 8.92 9.41 21.46
C MET A 198 8.59 9.03 22.90
N ASP A 199 7.53 8.26 23.08
CA ASP A 199 7.25 7.48 24.28
C ASP A 199 8.01 6.14 24.20
N ARG A 200 9.01 5.98 25.08
CA ARG A 200 9.88 4.80 25.09
C ARG A 200 9.18 3.51 25.54
N SER A 201 8.03 3.63 26.18
CA SER A 201 7.22 2.48 26.63
C SER A 201 6.12 2.10 25.66
N LYS A 202 5.82 2.93 24.67
CA LYS A 202 4.71 2.73 23.72
C LYS A 202 5.13 1.94 22.49
N ILE A 203 4.45 0.83 22.25
CA ILE A 203 4.61 0.01 21.07
C ILE A 203 3.28 -0.03 20.32
N VAL A 204 3.30 0.26 19.03
CA VAL A 204 2.11 0.11 18.18
C VAL A 204 2.12 -1.28 17.54
N VAL A 205 1.02 -2.01 17.69
CA VAL A 205 0.77 -3.30 17.06
C VAL A 205 -0.32 -3.11 16.01
N TYR A 206 -0.01 -3.43 14.76
CA TYR A 206 -0.95 -3.24 13.67
C TYR A 206 -1.28 -4.57 12.99
N PHE A 207 -2.52 -4.98 13.13
CA PHE A 207 -3.09 -6.10 12.39
C PHE A 207 -3.94 -5.55 11.23
N SER A 208 -3.52 -5.87 10.02
CA SER A 208 -4.23 -5.41 8.83
C SER A 208 -5.71 -5.82 8.87
N PRO A 209 -6.65 -4.95 8.46
CA PRO A 209 -8.07 -5.28 8.40
C PRO A 209 -8.41 -6.40 7.40
N PHE A 210 -7.46 -6.80 6.57
CA PHE A 210 -7.60 -7.93 5.62
C PHE A 210 -7.08 -9.25 6.18
N THR A 211 -6.48 -9.24 7.37
CA THR A 211 -6.00 -10.45 8.04
C THR A 211 -7.15 -11.21 8.67
N ASN A 212 -7.27 -12.49 8.35
CA ASN A 212 -8.22 -13.44 8.91
C ASN A 212 -7.54 -14.60 9.65
N ASP A 213 -6.21 -14.64 9.69
CA ASP A 213 -5.46 -15.67 10.43
C ASP A 213 -5.43 -15.37 11.93
N VAL A 214 -6.56 -15.65 12.60
CA VAL A 214 -6.73 -15.41 14.04
C VAL A 214 -5.64 -16.10 14.87
N LYS A 215 -5.24 -17.32 14.50
CA LYS A 215 -4.21 -18.08 15.26
C LYS A 215 -2.86 -17.37 15.26
N LEU A 216 -2.44 -16.86 14.11
CA LEU A 216 -1.20 -16.09 14.01
C LEU A 216 -1.27 -14.82 14.86
N LEU A 217 -2.41 -14.11 14.82
CA LEU A 217 -2.59 -12.89 15.61
C LEU A 217 -2.62 -13.17 17.12
N GLU A 218 -3.25 -14.27 17.54
CA GLU A 218 -3.25 -14.70 18.94
C GLU A 218 -1.83 -15.09 19.41
N GLN A 219 -1.02 -15.77 18.59
CA GLN A 219 0.39 -16.03 18.93
C GLN A 219 1.18 -14.74 19.15
N VAL A 220 0.94 -13.71 18.34
CA VAL A 220 1.54 -12.40 18.56
C VAL A 220 1.07 -11.80 19.88
N LEU A 221 -0.23 -11.82 20.18
CA LEU A 221 -0.79 -11.26 21.41
C LEU A 221 -0.30 -12.03 22.65
N ASP A 222 -0.25 -13.36 22.61
CA ASP A 222 0.27 -14.19 23.71
C ASP A 222 1.70 -13.79 24.09
N MET A 223 2.57 -13.54 23.08
CA MET A 223 3.92 -13.02 23.34
C MET A 223 3.91 -11.70 24.08
N LEU A 224 2.92 -10.83 23.87
CA LEU A 224 2.86 -9.51 24.48
C LEU A 224 2.30 -9.51 25.91
N THR A 225 1.53 -10.52 26.30
CA THR A 225 0.86 -10.57 27.62
C THR A 225 1.83 -10.52 28.80
N GLU A 226 3.06 -11.03 28.63
CA GLU A 226 4.09 -11.07 29.67
C GLU A 226 4.92 -9.78 29.78
N ARG A 227 4.74 -8.82 28.86
CA ARG A 227 5.55 -7.58 28.75
C ARG A 227 4.86 -6.38 29.38
N THR A 228 4.70 -6.42 30.69
CA THR A 228 4.04 -5.34 31.46
C THR A 228 4.85 -4.05 31.57
N ASP A 229 6.10 -4.05 31.14
CA ASP A 229 7.01 -2.91 31.06
C ASP A 229 6.78 -2.00 29.83
N TYR A 230 5.93 -2.47 28.89
CA TYR A 230 5.50 -1.71 27.71
C TYR A 230 3.99 -1.53 27.68
N HIS A 231 3.55 -0.49 27.01
CA HIS A 231 2.14 -0.25 26.66
C HIS A 231 1.93 -0.52 25.18
N PHE A 232 1.10 -1.49 24.84
CA PHE A 232 0.81 -1.88 23.47
C PHE A 232 -0.52 -1.29 23.00
N VAL A 233 -0.48 -0.49 21.94
CA VAL A 233 -1.67 0.01 21.26
C VAL A 233 -1.94 -0.88 20.05
N VAL A 234 -2.93 -1.75 20.18
CA VAL A 234 -3.24 -2.81 19.21
C VAL A 234 -4.37 -2.35 18.28
N TYR A 235 -4.03 -2.17 17.01
CA TYR A 235 -5.00 -1.85 15.96
C TYR A 235 -5.46 -3.14 15.26
N SER A 236 -6.77 -3.43 15.33
CA SER A 236 -7.37 -4.60 14.70
C SER A 236 -8.83 -4.35 14.32
N LYS A 237 -9.31 -5.05 13.27
CA LYS A 237 -10.76 -5.19 13.01
C LYS A 237 -11.42 -6.29 13.83
N LEU A 238 -10.62 -7.25 14.32
CA LEU A 238 -11.10 -8.37 15.11
C LEU A 238 -11.17 -7.98 16.59
N ASP A 239 -12.07 -8.61 17.30
CA ASP A 239 -12.22 -8.45 18.74
C ASP A 239 -11.49 -9.57 19.46
N PHE A 240 -10.55 -9.18 20.33
CA PHE A 240 -9.73 -10.10 21.12
C PHE A 240 -10.12 -10.03 22.60
N LYS A 241 -11.38 -10.37 22.92
CA LYS A 241 -11.96 -10.23 24.27
C LYS A 241 -11.14 -10.91 25.38
N ASN A 242 -10.50 -12.04 25.07
CA ASN A 242 -9.66 -12.77 26.03
C ASN A 242 -8.41 -11.96 26.44
N TYR A 243 -8.02 -10.95 25.69
CA TYR A 243 -6.85 -10.12 25.94
C TYR A 243 -7.16 -8.77 26.57
N GLU A 244 -8.45 -8.38 26.66
CA GLU A 244 -8.90 -7.13 27.30
C GLU A 244 -8.62 -7.08 28.82
N GLN A 245 -8.37 -8.24 29.44
CA GLN A 245 -7.97 -8.35 30.85
C GLN A 245 -6.55 -7.85 31.13
N TYR A 246 -5.70 -7.70 30.11
CA TYR A 246 -4.32 -7.23 30.26
C TYR A 246 -4.27 -5.70 30.16
N PRO A 247 -4.01 -4.96 31.28
CA PRO A 247 -4.15 -3.49 31.31
C PRO A 247 -3.13 -2.76 30.43
N HIS A 248 -2.04 -3.42 30.04
CA HIS A 248 -1.01 -2.88 29.15
C HIS A 248 -1.31 -3.10 27.65
N LEU A 249 -2.40 -3.78 27.30
CA LEU A 249 -2.91 -3.92 25.94
C LEU A 249 -4.12 -3.02 25.75
N THR A 250 -4.05 -2.05 24.86
CA THR A 250 -5.17 -1.17 24.49
C THR A 250 -5.58 -1.46 23.05
N PHE A 251 -6.80 -1.95 22.86
CA PHE A 251 -7.35 -2.26 21.52
C PHE A 251 -8.05 -1.05 20.91
N LYS A 252 -7.72 -0.75 19.65
CA LYS A 252 -8.32 0.34 18.88
C LYS A 252 -8.74 -0.12 17.49
N ARG A 253 -9.72 0.56 16.92
CA ARG A 253 -10.03 0.47 15.47
C ARG A 253 -9.16 1.45 14.71
N ILE A 254 -8.83 1.10 13.46
CA ILE A 254 -8.09 2.01 12.59
C ILE A 254 -8.95 3.24 12.31
N GLY A 255 -8.39 4.42 12.57
CA GLY A 255 -9.07 5.70 12.45
C GLY A 255 -8.11 6.86 12.68
N GLU A 256 -8.64 8.01 13.08
CA GLU A 256 -7.90 9.27 13.24
C GLU A 256 -6.73 9.20 14.23
N THR A 257 -6.79 8.33 15.25
CA THR A 257 -5.73 8.22 16.25
C THR A 257 -4.52 7.43 15.79
N PHE A 258 -4.61 6.68 14.70
CA PHE A 258 -3.52 5.81 14.23
C PHE A 258 -2.25 6.60 13.91
N GLU A 259 -2.38 7.74 13.23
CA GLU A 259 -1.25 8.59 12.87
C GLU A 259 -0.54 9.15 14.11
N ASN A 260 -1.29 9.56 15.11
CA ASN A 260 -0.73 10.04 16.37
C ASN A 260 0.01 8.93 17.10
N ASP A 261 -0.59 7.74 17.19
CA ASP A 261 0.01 6.62 17.91
C ASP A 261 1.30 6.11 17.25
N ILE A 262 1.39 6.12 15.91
CA ILE A 262 2.65 5.77 15.25
C ILE A 262 3.70 6.88 15.32
N SER A 263 3.31 8.14 15.49
CA SER A 263 4.24 9.28 15.46
C SER A 263 5.17 9.35 16.68
N ASP A 264 4.74 8.79 17.81
CA ASP A 264 5.43 8.85 19.08
C ASP A 264 5.84 7.48 19.66
N CYS A 265 5.52 6.35 19.01
CA CYS A 265 5.87 5.02 19.51
C CYS A 265 7.36 4.71 19.40
N CYS A 266 7.84 3.77 20.23
CA CYS A 266 9.24 3.35 20.20
C CYS A 266 9.55 2.33 19.10
N CYS A 267 8.59 1.51 18.72
CA CYS A 267 8.67 0.59 17.58
C CYS A 267 7.27 0.19 17.10
N ILE A 268 7.21 -0.39 15.91
CA ILE A 268 5.97 -0.94 15.33
C ILE A 268 6.13 -2.42 15.13
N LEU A 269 5.12 -3.19 15.59
CA LEU A 269 4.95 -4.60 15.35
C LEU A 269 3.79 -4.80 14.36
N SER A 270 4.04 -5.39 13.20
CA SER A 270 3.02 -5.51 12.16
C SER A 270 3.32 -6.63 11.16
N SER A 271 2.38 -6.93 10.29
CA SER A 271 2.70 -7.66 9.06
C SER A 271 3.67 -6.84 8.19
N ALA A 272 4.44 -7.52 7.33
CA ALA A 272 5.43 -6.88 6.48
C ALA A 272 4.80 -6.13 5.28
N GLY A 273 3.80 -5.29 5.55
CA GLY A 273 3.13 -4.47 4.56
C GLY A 273 3.97 -3.27 4.14
N HIS A 274 4.18 -3.12 2.83
CA HIS A 274 5.07 -2.10 2.25
C HIS A 274 4.74 -0.66 2.70
N GLN A 275 3.45 -0.29 2.78
CA GLN A 275 3.04 1.08 3.11
C GLN A 275 3.42 1.45 4.55
N LEU A 276 3.09 0.59 5.53
CA LEU A 276 3.41 0.86 6.94
C LEU A 276 4.92 0.81 7.21
N ILE A 277 5.64 -0.10 6.54
CA ILE A 277 7.11 -0.11 6.58
C ILE A 277 7.67 1.24 6.11
N SER A 278 7.15 1.77 5.00
CA SER A 278 7.58 3.07 4.47
C SER A 278 7.30 4.22 5.44
N GLU A 279 6.12 4.22 6.06
CA GLU A 279 5.73 5.23 7.07
C GLU A 279 6.62 5.14 8.32
N ALA A 280 6.89 3.94 8.83
CA ALA A 280 7.80 3.73 9.95
C ALA A 280 9.23 4.21 9.66
N ILE A 281 9.75 3.90 8.47
CA ILE A 281 11.05 4.39 8.02
C ILE A 281 11.08 5.92 7.99
N SER A 282 10.02 6.59 7.54
CA SER A 282 9.94 8.06 7.50
C SER A 282 10.04 8.71 8.87
N LEU A 283 9.57 8.02 9.89
CA LEU A 283 9.57 8.44 11.29
C LEU A 283 10.79 7.96 12.11
N ASP A 284 11.73 7.24 11.50
CA ASP A 284 12.87 6.56 12.16
C ASP A 284 12.42 5.54 13.23
N ILE A 285 11.33 4.81 12.96
CA ILE A 285 10.76 3.85 13.90
C ILE A 285 11.16 2.43 13.50
N PRO A 286 11.82 1.66 14.40
CA PRO A 286 12.16 0.26 14.19
C PRO A 286 10.94 -0.64 13.99
N LEU A 287 11.11 -1.66 13.16
CA LEU A 287 10.05 -2.58 12.76
C LEU A 287 10.31 -3.99 13.30
N TYR A 288 9.30 -4.60 13.94
CA TYR A 288 9.28 -6.03 14.25
C TYR A 288 8.17 -6.66 13.42
N VAL A 289 8.53 -7.36 12.33
CA VAL A 289 7.56 -7.78 11.33
C VAL A 289 7.35 -9.28 11.32
N PHE A 290 6.09 -9.70 11.25
CA PHE A 290 5.72 -11.07 10.86
C PHE A 290 5.26 -11.10 9.40
N THR A 291 5.16 -12.29 8.81
CA THR A 291 4.79 -12.41 7.39
C THR A 291 3.67 -13.41 7.18
N PHE A 292 2.75 -13.06 6.29
CA PHE A 292 1.85 -14.03 5.67
C PHE A 292 2.57 -14.79 4.53
N PRO A 293 2.04 -15.93 4.08
CA PRO A 293 2.66 -16.73 3.03
C PRO A 293 2.44 -16.13 1.64
N THR A 294 2.79 -14.86 1.46
CA THR A 294 2.76 -14.15 0.18
C THR A 294 4.17 -13.70 -0.20
N TYR A 295 4.48 -13.70 -1.49
CA TYR A 295 5.82 -13.35 -1.96
C TYR A 295 6.19 -11.91 -1.56
N ASP A 296 5.29 -10.94 -1.76
CA ASP A 296 5.56 -9.53 -1.47
C ASP A 296 5.91 -9.29 0.00
N GLN A 297 5.15 -9.91 0.94
CA GLN A 297 5.45 -9.76 2.36
C GLN A 297 6.78 -10.40 2.77
N LYS A 298 7.07 -11.60 2.26
CA LYS A 298 8.36 -12.27 2.49
C LYS A 298 9.52 -11.43 1.97
N TYR A 299 9.34 -10.84 0.78
CA TYR A 299 10.36 -9.98 0.21
C TYR A 299 10.53 -8.67 0.99
N CYS A 300 9.45 -8.03 1.40
CA CYS A 300 9.51 -6.84 2.25
C CYS A 300 10.23 -7.13 3.59
N ALA A 301 9.89 -8.23 4.26
CA ALA A 301 10.56 -8.66 5.49
C ALA A 301 12.06 -8.90 5.28
N LYS A 302 12.44 -9.56 4.17
CA LYS A 302 13.84 -9.73 3.78
C LYS A 302 14.56 -8.38 3.61
N MET A 303 13.89 -7.37 3.04
CA MET A 303 14.47 -6.03 2.89
C MET A 303 14.59 -5.31 4.22
N VAL A 304 13.63 -5.48 5.15
CA VAL A 304 13.73 -4.96 6.52
C VAL A 304 14.99 -5.50 7.21
N GLU A 305 15.26 -6.79 7.13
CA GLU A 305 16.48 -7.40 7.71
C GLU A 305 17.75 -6.97 6.98
N ARG A 306 17.74 -7.02 5.63
CA ARG A 306 18.90 -6.67 4.79
C ARG A 306 19.44 -5.28 5.08
N TYR A 307 18.54 -4.32 5.27
CA TYR A 307 18.90 -2.94 5.53
C TYR A 307 18.92 -2.57 7.02
N LYS A 308 18.75 -3.55 7.90
CA LYS A 308 18.72 -3.36 9.37
C LYS A 308 17.69 -2.30 9.80
N LEU A 309 16.51 -2.35 9.21
CA LEU A 309 15.39 -1.45 9.54
C LEU A 309 14.57 -1.99 10.71
N GLY A 310 14.82 -3.22 11.09
CA GLY A 310 14.15 -3.96 12.13
C GLY A 310 14.50 -5.45 12.05
N LYS A 311 13.59 -6.28 12.55
CA LYS A 311 13.76 -7.73 12.61
C LYS A 311 12.48 -8.45 12.16
N THR A 312 12.63 -9.59 11.50
CA THR A 312 11.52 -10.48 11.17
C THR A 312 11.27 -11.44 12.34
N MET A 313 10.03 -11.51 12.79
CA MET A 313 9.58 -12.45 13.80
C MET A 313 9.55 -13.87 13.21
N ARG A 314 10.36 -14.75 13.74
CA ARG A 314 10.47 -16.16 13.32
C ARG A 314 9.90 -17.10 14.37
N ARG A 315 10.05 -16.71 15.62
CA ARG A 315 9.49 -17.36 16.80
C ARG A 315 8.66 -16.36 17.55
N PHE A 316 7.51 -16.78 18.01
CA PHE A 316 6.62 -15.94 18.82
C PHE A 316 6.99 -16.13 20.29
N ASP A 317 8.23 -15.76 20.66
CA ASP A 317 8.76 -15.94 22.01
C ASP A 317 9.45 -14.68 22.54
N GLN A 318 9.56 -14.60 23.88
CA GLN A 318 10.15 -13.47 24.59
C GLN A 318 11.63 -13.26 24.26
N ILE A 319 12.37 -14.35 24.01
CA ILE A 319 13.83 -14.26 23.77
C ILE A 319 14.10 -13.50 22.47
N GLU A 320 13.34 -13.82 21.41
CA GLU A 320 13.50 -13.14 20.14
C GLU A 320 13.02 -11.68 20.21
N PHE A 321 11.95 -11.42 20.96
CA PHE A 321 11.41 -10.08 21.14
C PHE A 321 12.36 -9.21 21.99
N ASP A 322 12.92 -9.74 23.07
CA ASP A 322 13.92 -9.05 23.90
C ASP A 322 15.17 -8.67 23.11
N ASP A 323 15.69 -9.56 22.28
CA ASP A 323 16.80 -9.25 21.40
C ASP A 323 16.47 -8.09 20.45
N PHE A 324 15.26 -8.05 19.89
CA PHE A 324 14.82 -6.92 19.09
C PHE A 324 14.76 -5.62 19.89
N LEU A 325 14.13 -5.64 21.07
CA LEU A 325 13.97 -4.45 21.92
C LEU A 325 15.33 -3.87 22.39
N GLN A 326 16.29 -4.72 22.71
CA GLN A 326 17.65 -4.29 23.08
C GLN A 326 18.39 -3.60 21.94
N ASN A 327 18.00 -3.87 20.69
CA ASN A 327 18.65 -3.32 19.50
C ASN A 327 17.91 -2.12 18.86
N LEU A 328 16.87 -1.55 19.50
CA LEU A 328 16.07 -0.45 18.92
C LEU A 328 16.92 0.75 18.47
N GLU A 329 17.90 1.17 19.25
CA GLU A 329 18.75 2.30 18.89
C GLU A 329 19.67 2.00 17.69
N LEU A 330 20.11 0.75 17.54
CA LEU A 330 20.87 0.31 16.37
C LEU A 330 20.00 0.41 15.12
N TYR A 331 18.76 -0.09 15.20
CA TYR A 331 17.82 -0.02 14.07
C TYR A 331 17.50 1.45 13.70
N ARG A 332 17.25 2.34 14.66
CA ARG A 332 17.00 3.78 14.40
C ARG A 332 18.15 4.43 13.63
N ARG A 333 19.39 4.17 14.06
CA ARG A 333 20.59 4.69 13.35
C ARG A 333 20.66 4.14 11.92
N SER A 334 20.36 2.86 11.73
CA SER A 334 20.34 2.22 10.43
C SER A 334 19.26 2.81 9.54
N ILE A 335 18.05 3.05 10.06
CA ILE A 335 16.94 3.68 9.32
C ILE A 335 17.33 5.10 8.88
N SER A 336 17.89 5.91 9.77
CA SER A 336 18.32 7.27 9.44
C SER A 336 19.39 7.28 8.35
N ALA A 337 20.38 6.37 8.44
CA ALA A 337 21.42 6.21 7.42
C ALA A 337 20.84 5.72 6.09
N PHE A 338 19.90 4.78 6.14
CA PHE A 338 19.20 4.25 4.98
C PHE A 338 18.42 5.34 4.23
N ARG A 339 17.63 6.15 4.94
CA ARG A 339 16.88 7.27 4.34
C ARG A 339 17.83 8.26 3.66
N LYS A 340 18.87 8.70 4.34
CA LYS A 340 19.86 9.63 3.78
C LYS A 340 20.51 9.10 2.50
N LYS A 341 20.67 7.80 2.41
CA LYS A 341 21.32 7.15 1.26
C LYS A 341 20.37 6.93 0.07
N TYR A 342 19.13 6.53 0.34
CA TYR A 342 18.23 6.01 -0.71
C TYR A 342 17.00 6.89 -0.98
N TRP A 343 16.59 7.76 -0.03
CA TRP A 343 15.47 8.68 -0.21
C TRP A 343 15.99 10.10 -0.41
N THR A 344 16.72 10.30 -1.51
CA THR A 344 17.45 11.54 -1.79
C THR A 344 16.60 12.62 -2.47
N SER A 345 15.41 12.25 -2.94
CA SER A 345 14.45 13.15 -3.59
C SER A 345 13.05 12.93 -3.00
N SER A 346 12.17 13.87 -3.22
CA SER A 346 10.75 13.73 -2.93
C SER A 346 10.06 12.93 -4.03
N TRP A 347 9.12 12.05 -3.66
CA TRP A 347 8.38 11.25 -4.63
C TRP A 347 7.52 12.10 -5.57
N ASP A 348 6.92 13.17 -5.03
CA ASP A 348 6.04 14.07 -5.77
C ASP A 348 6.81 14.91 -6.80
N ASP A 349 7.99 15.41 -6.44
CA ASP A 349 8.83 16.15 -7.39
C ASP A 349 9.28 15.24 -8.54
N VAL A 350 9.78 14.03 -8.24
CA VAL A 350 10.19 13.07 -9.28
C VAL A 350 9.02 12.68 -10.18
N MET A 351 7.84 12.43 -9.59
CA MET A 351 6.62 12.10 -10.35
C MET A 351 6.21 13.26 -11.25
N LEU A 352 6.13 14.47 -10.70
CA LEU A 352 5.65 15.65 -11.43
C LEU A 352 6.62 16.10 -12.51
N ASP A 353 7.93 15.95 -12.34
CA ASP A 353 8.90 16.23 -13.39
C ASP A 353 8.64 15.34 -14.62
N VAL A 354 8.44 14.04 -14.44
CA VAL A 354 8.12 13.12 -15.53
C VAL A 354 6.73 13.41 -16.13
N LEU A 355 5.74 13.70 -15.29
CA LEU A 355 4.40 14.03 -15.77
C LEU A 355 4.38 15.34 -16.57
N ASN A 356 5.20 16.31 -16.20
CA ASN A 356 5.36 17.54 -16.95
C ASN A 356 6.06 17.31 -18.30
N GLU A 357 7.18 16.61 -18.27
CA GLU A 357 7.97 16.34 -19.47
C GLU A 357 7.18 15.55 -20.52
N LYS A 358 6.51 14.47 -20.11
CA LYS A 358 5.87 13.53 -21.03
C LYS A 358 4.41 13.89 -21.36
N TYR A 359 3.69 14.49 -20.43
CA TYR A 359 2.23 14.67 -20.54
C TYR A 359 1.79 16.14 -20.40
N GLY A 360 2.70 17.05 -20.10
CA GLY A 360 2.40 18.47 -19.91
C GLY A 360 1.57 18.76 -18.64
N ILE A 361 1.68 17.90 -17.62
CA ILE A 361 1.02 18.07 -16.32
C ILE A 361 2.01 18.75 -15.37
N HIS A 362 1.69 19.96 -14.93
CA HIS A 362 2.56 20.77 -14.08
C HIS A 362 1.77 21.48 -12.99
N ARG A 363 2.45 21.84 -11.89
CA ARG A 363 1.87 22.66 -10.81
C ARG A 363 1.45 24.03 -11.35
N MET A 364 0.29 24.52 -10.91
CA MET A 364 -0.25 25.84 -11.27
C MET A 364 0.29 26.94 -10.34
#